data_6cc42ad243b6bbfe8fad213f3f595545
#
_entry.id   6cc42ad243b6bbfe8fad213f3f595545
#
_cell.length_a   1.000
_cell.length_b   1.000
_cell.length_c   1.000
_cell.angle_alpha   90.00
_cell.angle_beta   90.00
_cell.angle_gamma   90.00
#
_symmetry.space_group_name_H-M   'P 1'
#
loop_
_entity.id
_entity.type
_entity.pdbx_description
1 polymer ?
#
loop_
_entity_poly.entity_id
_entity_poly.type
_entity_poly.pdbx_seq_one_letter_code
_entity_poly.pdbx_strand_id
1 'polypeptide(L)'
;RKRMVTIKDISKRCNVSPATVSKAMNGYEDISKETIELVKRTAQEMHYMPNAAARQLKTNISHNIGVLFVDDTMCGLTHEYFSAILNSTKEEAERLGYDITFISQNIGGEKISFAEHCRYRKCDGVVIASVDFYNPGVVELMRSDIPTVTIDFAADNLNCVMSDNVDGTYSLVNYLAGKGHRKIAFIHGEHTSVTEKRLIGFYRGCEQNGIEVPEEYVIKAVYHDPKSSAKATEYLMQLDDPPTAIMYPDDFSYIGGMNQLERMG
;
A
#
# COMPACT_ATOMS: atom_id res chain seq x y z
N ARG A 1 36.39 4.81 -14.27
CA ARG A 1 35.18 5.53 -13.77
C ARG A 1 35.40 7.04 -13.96
N LYS A 2 34.52 7.73 -14.70
CA LYS A 2 34.62 9.21 -14.82
C LYS A 2 34.40 9.77 -13.39
N ARG A 3 35.34 10.64 -12.97
CA ARG A 3 35.24 11.32 -11.68
C ARG A 3 34.00 12.24 -11.69
N MET A 4 33.09 12.07 -10.74
CA MET A 4 31.94 12.96 -10.59
C MET A 4 32.40 14.35 -10.17
N VAL A 5 31.75 15.37 -10.74
CA VAL A 5 31.96 16.78 -10.38
C VAL A 5 31.51 17.01 -8.95
N THR A 6 32.27 17.76 -8.20
CA THR A 6 32.02 18.05 -6.77
C THR A 6 31.76 19.55 -6.54
N ILE A 7 31.20 19.90 -5.37
CA ILE A 7 31.07 21.31 -4.93
C ILE A 7 32.41 22.04 -5.00
N LYS A 8 33.54 21.35 -4.69
CA LYS A 8 34.87 21.93 -4.76
C LYS A 8 35.28 22.28 -6.21
N ASP A 9 34.84 21.53 -7.16
CA ASP A 9 35.15 21.80 -8.59
C ASP A 9 34.37 23.03 -9.08
N ILE A 10 33.10 23.17 -8.69
CA ILE A 10 32.26 24.37 -8.95
C ILE A 10 32.86 25.59 -8.25
N SER A 11 33.23 25.45 -7.00
CA SER A 11 33.86 26.50 -6.18
C SER A 11 35.08 27.09 -6.87
N LYS A 12 35.96 26.23 -7.38
CA LYS A 12 37.15 26.66 -8.14
C LYS A 12 36.76 27.41 -9.43
N ARG A 13 35.76 26.94 -10.18
CA ARG A 13 35.36 27.52 -11.48
C ARG A 13 34.64 28.85 -11.29
N CYS A 14 33.84 29.02 -10.20
CA CYS A 14 33.16 30.27 -9.89
C CYS A 14 34.01 31.25 -9.05
N ASN A 15 35.19 30.83 -8.62
CA ASN A 15 36.05 31.58 -7.72
C ASN A 15 35.35 32.05 -6.42
N VAL A 16 34.53 31.15 -5.83
CA VAL A 16 33.86 31.39 -4.54
C VAL A 16 34.14 30.22 -3.59
N SER A 17 33.83 30.37 -2.31
CA SER A 17 34.05 29.31 -1.33
C SER A 17 33.11 28.11 -1.57
N PRO A 18 33.49 26.86 -1.18
CA PRO A 18 32.56 25.71 -1.21
C PRO A 18 31.31 25.95 -0.38
N ALA A 19 31.41 26.71 0.71
CA ALA A 19 30.25 27.11 1.53
C ALA A 19 29.28 28.00 0.74
N THR A 20 29.84 29.00 -0.01
CA THR A 20 29.06 29.88 -0.90
C THR A 20 28.34 29.07 -1.99
N VAL A 21 29.02 28.11 -2.62
CA VAL A 21 28.38 27.21 -3.60
C VAL A 21 27.23 26.43 -2.96
N SER A 22 27.45 25.84 -1.79
CA SER A 22 26.41 25.11 -1.07
C SER A 22 25.21 26.00 -0.73
N LYS A 23 25.42 27.23 -0.24
CA LYS A 23 24.35 28.18 0.06
C LYS A 23 23.60 28.60 -1.20
N ALA A 24 24.29 28.94 -2.29
CA ALA A 24 23.69 29.33 -3.55
C ALA A 24 22.84 28.22 -4.16
N MET A 25 23.31 26.96 -4.09
CA MET A 25 22.55 25.80 -4.57
C MET A 25 21.29 25.50 -3.72
N ASN A 26 21.27 25.87 -2.47
CA ASN A 26 20.15 25.66 -1.53
C ASN A 26 19.23 26.90 -1.37
N GLY A 27 19.47 27.98 -2.12
CA GLY A 27 18.59 29.16 -2.14
C GLY A 27 18.64 30.00 -0.88
N TYR A 28 19.77 30.06 -0.17
CA TYR A 28 19.93 30.94 0.99
C TYR A 28 19.93 32.41 0.56
N GLU A 29 19.22 33.24 1.31
CA GLU A 29 19.02 34.66 1.00
C GLU A 29 20.26 35.54 1.26
N ASP A 30 21.25 35.04 2.01
CA ASP A 30 22.49 35.72 2.33
C ASP A 30 23.53 35.70 1.19
N ILE A 31 23.17 35.22 0.02
CA ILE A 31 23.97 35.18 -1.22
C ILE A 31 23.33 36.08 -2.28
N SER A 32 24.16 36.90 -2.94
CA SER A 32 23.65 37.78 -4.00
C SER A 32 23.03 36.95 -5.17
N LYS A 33 21.98 37.49 -5.79
CA LYS A 33 21.29 36.84 -6.94
C LYS A 33 22.26 36.51 -8.07
N GLU A 34 23.21 37.38 -8.36
CA GLU A 34 24.25 37.22 -9.37
C GLU A 34 25.13 36.00 -9.06
N THR A 35 25.52 35.83 -7.79
CA THR A 35 26.31 34.67 -7.36
C THR A 35 25.50 33.38 -7.45
N ILE A 36 24.22 33.39 -7.11
CA ILE A 36 23.32 32.24 -7.22
C ILE A 36 23.18 31.82 -8.68
N GLU A 37 22.95 32.75 -9.58
CA GLU A 37 22.84 32.49 -11.02
C GLU A 37 24.14 31.95 -11.62
N LEU A 38 25.28 32.55 -11.28
CA LEU A 38 26.60 32.09 -11.70
C LEU A 38 26.83 30.63 -11.27
N VAL A 39 26.61 30.33 -10.00
CA VAL A 39 26.81 28.98 -9.43
C VAL A 39 25.89 27.96 -10.08
N LYS A 40 24.59 28.28 -10.23
CA LYS A 40 23.62 27.37 -10.86
C LYS A 40 23.95 27.08 -12.31
N ARG A 41 24.29 28.10 -13.10
CA ARG A 41 24.72 27.95 -14.48
C ARG A 41 25.97 27.09 -14.60
N THR A 42 26.99 27.39 -13.77
CA THR A 42 28.25 26.62 -13.76
C THR A 42 28.01 25.16 -13.37
N ALA A 43 27.14 24.89 -12.40
CA ALA A 43 26.75 23.54 -12.02
C ALA A 43 26.08 22.78 -13.17
N GLN A 44 25.18 23.42 -13.94
CA GLN A 44 24.55 22.84 -15.13
C GLN A 44 25.58 22.55 -16.23
N GLU A 45 26.46 23.50 -16.57
CA GLU A 45 27.52 23.34 -17.57
C GLU A 45 28.46 22.19 -17.21
N MET A 46 28.75 22.01 -15.94
CA MET A 46 29.61 20.95 -15.44
C MET A 46 28.87 19.61 -15.22
N HIS A 47 27.56 19.54 -15.52
CA HIS A 47 26.71 18.37 -15.24
C HIS A 47 26.84 17.90 -13.77
N TYR A 48 26.88 18.85 -12.84
CA TYR A 48 26.94 18.53 -11.43
C TYR A 48 25.62 17.93 -10.96
N MET A 49 25.71 16.75 -10.34
CA MET A 49 24.59 16.11 -9.63
C MET A 49 24.81 16.25 -8.12
N PRO A 50 23.84 16.84 -7.38
CA PRO A 50 23.93 16.89 -5.94
C PRO A 50 24.11 15.49 -5.34
N ASN A 51 25.05 15.36 -4.42
CA ASN A 51 25.24 14.08 -3.73
C ASN A 51 24.15 13.93 -2.64
N ALA A 52 23.21 13.01 -2.87
CA ALA A 52 22.11 12.70 -1.96
C ALA A 52 22.63 12.35 -0.54
N ALA A 53 23.71 11.55 -0.44
CA ALA A 53 24.30 11.18 0.84
C ALA A 53 24.87 12.39 1.60
N ALA A 54 25.49 13.34 0.89
CA ALA A 54 26.00 14.57 1.53
C ALA A 54 24.85 15.49 2.00
N ARG A 55 23.75 15.56 1.25
CA ARG A 55 22.55 16.31 1.64
C ARG A 55 21.91 15.66 2.87
N GLN A 56 21.75 14.34 2.86
CA GLN A 56 21.20 13.58 3.98
C GLN A 56 21.99 13.79 5.28
N LEU A 57 23.32 13.78 5.23
CA LEU A 57 24.15 14.07 6.43
C LEU A 57 23.89 15.45 7.02
N LYS A 58 23.44 16.42 6.21
CA LYS A 58 23.16 17.79 6.66
C LYS A 58 21.73 17.96 7.17
N THR A 59 20.76 17.32 6.52
CA THR A 59 19.32 17.52 6.77
C THR A 59 18.72 16.42 7.64
N ASN A 60 19.41 15.29 7.79
CA ASN A 60 18.91 14.05 8.38
C ASN A 60 17.66 13.49 7.67
N ILE A 61 17.40 13.94 6.44
CA ILE A 61 16.31 13.46 5.58
C ILE A 61 16.94 12.71 4.41
N SER A 62 16.50 11.46 4.19
CA SER A 62 17.03 10.60 3.13
C SER A 62 16.31 10.79 1.79
N HIS A 63 15.07 11.25 1.83
CA HIS A 63 14.12 11.20 0.72
C HIS A 63 13.91 9.77 0.20
N ASN A 64 13.79 8.81 1.13
CA ASN A 64 13.57 7.41 0.82
C ASN A 64 12.41 6.87 1.66
N ILE A 65 11.41 6.31 1.02
CA ILE A 65 10.26 5.64 1.64
C ILE A 65 10.42 4.13 1.51
N GLY A 66 10.31 3.43 2.63
CA GLY A 66 10.21 1.98 2.63
C GLY A 66 8.82 1.53 2.19
N VAL A 67 8.75 0.44 1.44
CA VAL A 67 7.50 -0.26 1.15
C VAL A 67 7.66 -1.71 1.57
N LEU A 68 6.91 -2.11 2.58
CA LEU A 68 6.77 -3.50 2.98
C LEU A 68 5.54 -4.09 2.32
N PHE A 69 5.78 -5.00 1.40
CA PHE A 69 4.77 -5.72 0.65
C PHE A 69 5.14 -7.20 0.59
N VAL A 70 4.27 -8.04 1.11
CA VAL A 70 4.42 -9.50 1.06
C VAL A 70 3.12 -10.07 0.52
N ASP A 71 3.19 -10.71 -0.63
CA ASP A 71 2.02 -11.33 -1.25
C ASP A 71 2.02 -12.84 -0.99
N ASP A 72 1.14 -13.26 -0.07
CA ASP A 72 0.95 -14.68 0.24
C ASP A 72 0.17 -15.43 -0.85
N THR A 73 -0.46 -14.70 -1.79
CA THR A 73 -1.23 -15.28 -2.90
C THR A 73 -0.36 -15.71 -4.08
N MET A 74 0.95 -15.51 -4.01
CA MET A 74 1.92 -15.80 -5.07
C MET A 74 1.72 -14.99 -6.38
N CYS A 75 0.87 -13.97 -6.37
CA CYS A 75 0.68 -13.04 -7.50
C CYS A 75 1.78 -11.97 -7.56
N GLY A 76 2.45 -11.71 -6.46
CA GLY A 76 3.50 -10.71 -6.35
C GLY A 76 3.00 -9.31 -6.73
N LEU A 77 3.84 -8.54 -7.42
CA LEU A 77 3.50 -7.18 -7.87
C LEU A 77 2.44 -7.14 -8.99
N THR A 78 1.94 -8.29 -9.46
CA THR A 78 0.88 -8.36 -10.47
C THR A 78 -0.53 -8.43 -9.88
N HIS A 79 -0.65 -8.46 -8.55
CA HIS A 79 -1.94 -8.37 -7.85
C HIS A 79 -2.61 -7.03 -8.18
N GLU A 80 -3.71 -7.04 -8.92
CA GLU A 80 -4.30 -5.84 -9.55
C GLU A 80 -4.57 -4.71 -8.54
N TYR A 81 -5.24 -5.00 -7.43
CA TYR A 81 -5.53 -4.03 -6.39
C TYR A 81 -4.26 -3.41 -5.78
N PHE A 82 -3.33 -4.25 -5.34
CA PHE A 82 -2.10 -3.75 -4.72
C PHE A 82 -1.14 -3.11 -5.71
N SER A 83 -1.11 -3.57 -6.98
CA SER A 83 -0.30 -2.92 -8.01
C SER A 83 -0.78 -1.50 -8.28
N ALA A 84 -2.09 -1.25 -8.26
CA ALA A 84 -2.63 0.11 -8.39
C ALA A 84 -2.23 1.01 -7.21
N ILE A 85 -2.32 0.50 -5.96
CA ILE A 85 -1.87 1.22 -4.76
C ILE A 85 -0.38 1.53 -4.82
N LEU A 86 0.44 0.53 -5.17
CA LEU A 86 1.89 0.69 -5.27
C LEU A 86 2.28 1.68 -6.37
N ASN A 87 1.58 1.65 -7.51
CA ASN A 87 1.80 2.61 -8.59
C ASN A 87 1.48 4.04 -8.14
N SER A 88 0.32 4.26 -7.50
CA SER A 88 -0.05 5.58 -6.96
C SER A 88 0.94 6.05 -5.88
N THR A 89 1.40 5.15 -5.03
CA THR A 89 2.44 5.45 -4.03
C THR A 89 3.74 5.88 -4.69
N LYS A 90 4.14 5.18 -5.77
CA LYS A 90 5.34 5.50 -6.55
C LYS A 90 5.22 6.88 -7.21
N GLU A 91 4.10 7.15 -7.89
CA GLU A 91 3.87 8.43 -8.57
C GLU A 91 3.91 9.61 -7.60
N GLU A 92 3.29 9.46 -6.43
CA GLU A 92 3.29 10.51 -5.42
C GLU A 92 4.66 10.68 -4.75
N ALA A 93 5.38 9.61 -4.48
CA ALA A 93 6.75 9.65 -3.98
C ALA A 93 7.67 10.39 -4.97
N GLU A 94 7.61 10.06 -6.27
CA GLU A 94 8.36 10.75 -7.32
C GLU A 94 8.02 12.24 -7.38
N ARG A 95 6.73 12.59 -7.32
CA ARG A 95 6.27 14.00 -7.33
C ARG A 95 6.84 14.79 -6.15
N LEU A 96 6.99 14.15 -5.00
CA LEU A 96 7.54 14.74 -3.78
C LEU A 96 9.08 14.63 -3.68
N GLY A 97 9.72 14.01 -4.66
CA GLY A 97 11.18 13.83 -4.70
C GLY A 97 11.70 12.74 -3.76
N TYR A 98 10.90 11.71 -3.50
CA TYR A 98 11.27 10.54 -2.73
C TYR A 98 11.56 9.33 -3.64
N ASP A 99 12.56 8.56 -3.26
CA ASP A 99 12.81 7.22 -3.77
C ASP A 99 12.00 6.18 -2.99
N ILE A 100 11.76 5.00 -3.59
CA ILE A 100 11.11 3.88 -2.92
C ILE A 100 12.09 2.72 -2.78
N THR A 101 12.12 2.12 -1.60
CA THR A 101 12.87 0.90 -1.31
C THR A 101 11.93 -0.21 -0.80
N PHE A 102 11.87 -1.33 -1.51
CA PHE A 102 11.17 -2.51 -0.98
C PHE A 102 11.92 -3.09 0.22
N ILE A 103 11.18 -3.27 1.31
CA ILE A 103 11.71 -3.76 2.59
C ILE A 103 11.59 -5.29 2.65
N SER A 104 12.64 -5.94 3.10
CA SER A 104 12.73 -7.39 3.24
C SER A 104 13.44 -7.79 4.52
N GLN A 105 13.47 -9.08 4.83
CA GLN A 105 14.20 -9.65 5.97
C GLN A 105 15.58 -10.22 5.58
N ASN A 106 16.12 -9.80 4.45
CA ASN A 106 17.41 -10.29 3.96
C ASN A 106 18.20 -9.16 3.31
N ILE A 107 19.44 -8.97 3.76
CA ILE A 107 20.43 -8.10 3.13
C ILE A 107 21.72 -8.87 2.91
N GLY A 108 22.09 -9.05 1.64
CA GLY A 108 23.36 -9.70 1.29
C GLY A 108 23.51 -11.14 1.79
N GLY A 109 22.40 -11.84 2.06
CA GLY A 109 22.38 -13.19 2.60
C GLY A 109 22.25 -13.26 4.13
N GLU A 110 22.28 -12.12 4.83
CA GLU A 110 22.07 -12.06 6.27
C GLU A 110 20.60 -11.77 6.59
N LYS A 111 20.05 -12.52 7.56
CA LYS A 111 18.67 -12.32 8.04
C LYS A 111 18.63 -11.15 9.03
N ILE A 112 17.76 -10.19 8.78
CA ILE A 112 17.53 -9.01 9.61
C ILE A 112 16.04 -8.80 9.82
N SER A 113 15.65 -7.94 10.78
CA SER A 113 14.25 -7.53 10.91
C SER A 113 13.85 -6.48 9.86
N PHE A 114 12.55 -6.30 9.63
CA PHE A 114 12.05 -5.24 8.76
C PHE A 114 12.45 -3.85 9.26
N ALA A 115 12.41 -3.63 10.57
CA ALA A 115 12.84 -2.38 11.18
C ALA A 115 14.33 -2.10 10.96
N GLU A 116 15.16 -3.13 11.10
CA GLU A 116 16.60 -3.02 10.80
C GLU A 116 16.85 -2.70 9.32
N HIS A 117 16.09 -3.30 8.40
CA HIS A 117 16.23 -2.98 6.98
C HIS A 117 15.85 -1.52 6.70
N CYS A 118 14.74 -1.03 7.26
CA CYS A 118 14.35 0.38 7.14
C CYS A 118 15.45 1.31 7.64
N ARG A 119 16.04 1.03 8.81
CA ARG A 119 17.16 1.82 9.37
C ARG A 119 18.41 1.73 8.51
N TYR A 120 18.77 0.54 8.03
CA TYR A 120 19.91 0.35 7.13
C TYR A 120 19.77 1.16 5.83
N ARG A 121 18.57 1.18 5.25
CA ARG A 121 18.24 1.99 4.06
C ARG A 121 17.93 3.44 4.39
N LYS A 122 17.92 3.79 5.68
CA LYS A 122 17.61 5.13 6.19
C LYS A 122 16.26 5.63 5.63
N CYS A 123 15.23 4.80 5.68
CA CYS A 123 13.91 5.23 5.27
C CYS A 123 13.38 6.31 6.21
N ASP A 124 12.82 7.38 5.65
CA ASP A 124 12.18 8.46 6.41
C ASP A 124 10.79 8.03 6.93
N GLY A 125 10.22 7.00 6.33
CA GLY A 125 8.98 6.36 6.73
C GLY A 125 8.76 5.07 5.94
N VAL A 126 7.70 4.33 6.27
CA VAL A 126 7.36 3.06 5.62
C VAL A 126 5.86 2.94 5.37
N VAL A 127 5.51 2.43 4.20
CA VAL A 127 4.15 1.99 3.85
C VAL A 127 4.11 0.47 3.98
N ILE A 128 3.13 -0.06 4.73
CA ILE A 128 2.92 -1.49 4.92
C ILE A 128 1.62 -1.89 4.24
N ALA A 129 1.71 -2.80 3.26
CA ALA A 129 0.58 -3.28 2.49
C ALA A 129 0.68 -4.78 2.26
N SER A 130 -0.47 -5.48 2.23
CA SER A 130 -0.54 -6.91 1.90
C SER A 130 0.41 -7.78 2.72
N VAL A 131 0.32 -7.69 4.03
CA VAL A 131 1.12 -8.51 4.95
C VAL A 131 0.21 -9.19 5.98
N ASP A 132 0.68 -10.24 6.61
CA ASP A 132 0.13 -10.68 7.89
C ASP A 132 0.51 -9.66 8.97
N PHE A 133 -0.43 -8.79 9.35
CA PHE A 133 -0.22 -7.74 10.36
C PHE A 133 -0.01 -8.29 11.78
N TYR A 134 -0.24 -9.57 12.01
CA TYR A 134 0.05 -10.25 13.28
C TYR A 134 1.42 -10.93 13.29
N ASN A 135 2.12 -10.94 12.16
CA ASN A 135 3.49 -11.43 12.08
C ASN A 135 4.39 -10.64 13.05
N PRO A 136 5.17 -11.30 13.94
CA PRO A 136 6.00 -10.61 14.94
C PRO A 136 6.94 -9.56 14.36
N GLY A 137 7.52 -9.79 13.18
CA GLY A 137 8.41 -8.82 12.53
C GLY A 137 7.68 -7.60 12.00
N VAL A 138 6.42 -7.75 11.55
CA VAL A 138 5.56 -6.62 11.15
C VAL A 138 5.12 -5.83 12.37
N VAL A 139 4.75 -6.51 13.46
CA VAL A 139 4.41 -5.88 14.74
C VAL A 139 5.59 -5.09 15.30
N GLU A 140 6.81 -5.64 15.24
CA GLU A 140 8.04 -4.93 15.62
C GLU A 140 8.20 -3.63 14.83
N LEU A 141 8.06 -3.67 13.51
CA LEU A 141 8.15 -2.49 12.65
C LEU A 141 7.08 -1.45 12.99
N MET A 142 5.82 -1.86 13.15
CA MET A 142 4.72 -0.96 13.51
C MET A 142 4.90 -0.28 14.87
N ARG A 143 5.59 -0.92 15.81
CA ARG A 143 5.88 -0.38 17.15
C ARG A 143 7.19 0.42 17.22
N SER A 144 7.95 0.45 16.12
CA SER A 144 9.21 1.16 16.06
C SER A 144 9.00 2.69 16.02
N ASP A 145 10.10 3.43 16.09
CA ASP A 145 10.15 4.89 15.94
C ASP A 145 10.05 5.37 14.48
N ILE A 146 9.95 4.45 13.52
CA ILE A 146 9.87 4.76 12.10
C ILE A 146 8.43 5.18 11.77
N PRO A 147 8.20 6.37 11.18
CA PRO A 147 6.88 6.79 10.72
C PRO A 147 6.26 5.74 9.79
N THR A 148 5.08 5.24 10.16
CA THR A 148 4.45 4.12 9.48
C THR A 148 3.04 4.47 9.05
N VAL A 149 2.68 4.06 7.82
CA VAL A 149 1.32 4.06 7.29
C VAL A 149 0.95 2.64 6.87
N THR A 150 -0.21 2.18 7.31
CA THR A 150 -0.74 0.87 6.94
C THR A 150 -1.85 0.99 5.90
N ILE A 151 -1.95 0.00 5.03
CA ILE A 151 -3.06 -0.12 4.07
C ILE A 151 -3.99 -1.25 4.55
N ASP A 152 -5.29 -0.94 4.64
CA ASP A 152 -6.35 -1.87 5.04
C ASP A 152 -6.24 -2.49 6.45
N PHE A 153 -5.38 -1.91 7.30
CA PHE A 153 -5.23 -2.35 8.69
C PHE A 153 -5.13 -1.15 9.63
N ALA A 154 -6.08 -1.02 10.55
CA ALA A 154 -6.07 0.01 11.58
C ALA A 154 -5.49 -0.54 12.89
N ALA A 155 -4.57 0.19 13.50
CA ALA A 155 -4.04 -0.05 14.83
C ALA A 155 -3.88 1.27 15.58
N ASP A 156 -3.85 1.20 16.91
CA ASP A 156 -3.66 2.36 17.76
C ASP A 156 -2.34 3.08 17.44
N ASN A 157 -2.39 4.40 17.37
CA ASN A 157 -1.25 5.28 17.09
C ASN A 157 -0.59 5.13 15.71
N LEU A 158 -1.25 4.45 14.75
CA LEU A 158 -0.78 4.37 13.37
C LEU A 158 -1.72 5.12 12.43
N ASN A 159 -1.14 5.75 11.40
CA ASN A 159 -1.92 6.25 10.28
C ASN A 159 -2.31 5.06 9.39
N CYS A 160 -3.58 5.03 8.99
CA CYS A 160 -4.12 3.97 8.16
C CYS A 160 -4.88 4.57 6.97
N VAL A 161 -4.72 3.98 5.81
CA VAL A 161 -5.55 4.22 4.63
C VAL A 161 -6.35 2.96 4.35
N MET A 162 -7.67 3.07 4.37
CA MET A 162 -8.57 1.93 4.17
C MET A 162 -9.90 2.35 3.55
N SER A 163 -10.55 1.40 2.88
CA SER A 163 -11.92 1.57 2.42
C SER A 163 -12.90 1.52 3.60
N ASP A 164 -14.02 2.20 3.49
CA ASP A 164 -15.13 2.03 4.45
C ASP A 164 -15.86 0.71 4.16
N ASN A 165 -15.24 -0.37 4.63
CA ASN A 165 -15.72 -1.73 4.40
C ASN A 165 -17.07 -2.01 5.08
N VAL A 166 -17.35 -1.34 6.20
CA VAL A 166 -18.63 -1.48 6.91
C VAL A 166 -19.74 -0.85 6.10
N ASP A 167 -19.59 0.43 5.76
CA ASP A 167 -20.63 1.18 5.03
C ASP A 167 -20.81 0.66 3.60
N GLY A 168 -19.72 0.32 2.92
CA GLY A 168 -19.77 -0.23 1.57
C GLY A 168 -20.58 -1.53 1.50
N THR A 169 -20.34 -2.48 2.42
CA THR A 169 -21.09 -3.75 2.46
C THR A 169 -22.53 -3.53 2.93
N TYR A 170 -22.73 -2.69 3.92
CA TYR A 170 -24.07 -2.29 4.37
C TYR A 170 -24.90 -1.69 3.24
N SER A 171 -24.33 -0.77 2.48
CA SER A 171 -24.99 -0.15 1.33
C SER A 171 -25.35 -1.16 0.24
N LEU A 172 -24.48 -2.15 -0.01
CA LEU A 172 -24.75 -3.21 -0.98
C LEU A 172 -25.92 -4.10 -0.55
N VAL A 173 -26.00 -4.46 0.74
CA VAL A 173 -27.15 -5.20 1.28
C VAL A 173 -28.44 -4.39 1.13
N ASN A 174 -28.42 -3.09 1.47
CA ASN A 174 -29.58 -2.21 1.31
C ASN A 174 -30.01 -2.12 -0.16
N TYR A 175 -29.06 -2.05 -1.10
CA TYR A 175 -29.35 -2.07 -2.52
C TYR A 175 -30.08 -3.37 -2.93
N LEU A 176 -29.58 -4.53 -2.52
CA LEU A 176 -30.18 -5.83 -2.82
C LEU A 176 -31.57 -5.96 -2.19
N ALA A 177 -31.72 -5.54 -0.91
CA ALA A 177 -33.01 -5.52 -0.24
C ALA A 177 -34.02 -4.60 -0.91
N GLY A 178 -33.58 -3.43 -1.40
CA GLY A 178 -34.37 -2.50 -2.21
C GLY A 178 -34.81 -3.08 -3.57
N LYS A 179 -34.07 -4.05 -4.10
CA LYS A 179 -34.45 -4.83 -5.30
C LYS A 179 -35.40 -5.99 -4.99
N GLY A 180 -35.74 -6.20 -3.73
CA GLY A 180 -36.69 -7.24 -3.30
C GLY A 180 -36.03 -8.53 -2.82
N HIS A 181 -34.71 -8.64 -2.82
CA HIS A 181 -34.02 -9.80 -2.27
C HIS A 181 -34.19 -9.87 -0.76
N ARG A 182 -34.47 -11.08 -0.25
CA ARG A 182 -34.60 -11.39 1.19
C ARG A 182 -33.75 -12.58 1.60
N LYS A 183 -33.22 -13.33 0.62
CA LYS A 183 -32.30 -14.45 0.76
C LYS A 183 -30.99 -14.04 0.14
N ILE A 184 -30.11 -13.43 0.94
CA ILE A 184 -28.83 -12.86 0.49
C ILE A 184 -27.72 -13.65 1.17
N ALA A 185 -26.88 -14.31 0.37
CA ALA A 185 -25.68 -14.98 0.84
C ALA A 185 -24.43 -14.10 0.69
N PHE A 186 -23.45 -14.32 1.53
CA PHE A 186 -22.16 -13.67 1.45
C PHE A 186 -21.02 -14.68 1.47
N ILE A 187 -20.35 -14.80 0.33
CA ILE A 187 -19.07 -15.49 0.22
C ILE A 187 -18.00 -14.47 0.57
N HIS A 188 -17.21 -14.72 1.62
CA HIS A 188 -16.17 -13.82 2.08
C HIS A 188 -14.77 -14.45 1.95
N GLY A 189 -13.72 -13.65 1.98
CA GLY A 189 -12.33 -14.10 1.94
C GLY A 189 -11.82 -14.62 3.28
N GLU A 190 -10.49 -14.73 3.41
CA GLU A 190 -9.81 -15.14 4.64
C GLU A 190 -10.09 -14.18 5.78
N HIS A 191 -9.81 -14.62 7.00
CA HIS A 191 -10.00 -13.83 8.21
C HIS A 191 -8.98 -12.68 8.27
N THR A 192 -9.41 -11.49 7.90
CA THR A 192 -8.66 -10.24 7.90
C THR A 192 -9.50 -9.10 8.49
N SER A 193 -8.87 -7.99 8.85
CA SER A 193 -9.57 -6.77 9.28
C SER A 193 -10.62 -6.29 8.25
N VAL A 194 -10.33 -6.44 6.95
CA VAL A 194 -11.26 -6.12 5.86
C VAL A 194 -12.47 -7.03 5.90
N THR A 195 -12.26 -8.35 6.00
CA THR A 195 -13.34 -9.35 6.06
C THR A 195 -14.23 -9.14 7.27
N GLU A 196 -13.65 -8.91 8.45
CA GLU A 196 -14.41 -8.63 9.69
C GLU A 196 -15.35 -7.43 9.53
N LYS A 197 -14.82 -6.33 9.00
CA LYS A 197 -15.60 -5.11 8.76
C LYS A 197 -16.71 -5.31 7.72
N ARG A 198 -16.44 -6.07 6.66
CA ARG A 198 -17.45 -6.41 5.66
C ARG A 198 -18.55 -7.28 6.25
N LEU A 199 -18.21 -8.26 7.09
CA LEU A 199 -19.20 -9.08 7.80
C LEU A 199 -20.06 -8.21 8.74
N ILE A 200 -19.47 -7.27 9.47
CA ILE A 200 -20.24 -6.32 10.30
C ILE A 200 -21.23 -5.53 9.45
N GLY A 201 -20.80 -4.99 8.31
CA GLY A 201 -21.65 -4.26 7.38
C GLY A 201 -22.78 -5.13 6.82
N PHE A 202 -22.46 -6.38 6.46
CA PHE A 202 -23.43 -7.36 5.97
C PHE A 202 -24.53 -7.65 6.97
N TYR A 203 -24.18 -8.07 8.19
CA TYR A 203 -25.16 -8.39 9.22
C TYR A 203 -25.99 -7.17 9.63
N ARG A 204 -25.36 -6.01 9.77
CA ARG A 204 -26.06 -4.75 10.07
C ARG A 204 -27.07 -4.38 8.98
N GLY A 205 -26.71 -4.56 7.69
CA GLY A 205 -27.61 -4.32 6.57
C GLY A 205 -28.78 -5.31 6.55
N CYS A 206 -28.53 -6.58 6.82
CA CYS A 206 -29.57 -7.61 6.91
C CYS A 206 -30.54 -7.33 8.09
N GLU A 207 -30.01 -7.03 9.27
CA GLU A 207 -30.81 -6.70 10.45
C GLU A 207 -31.73 -5.50 10.20
N GLN A 208 -31.20 -4.43 9.63
CA GLN A 208 -32.00 -3.22 9.32
C GLN A 208 -33.13 -3.50 8.33
N ASN A 209 -32.97 -4.43 7.42
CA ASN A 209 -33.98 -4.80 6.42
C ASN A 209 -34.86 -5.97 6.88
N GLY A 210 -34.74 -6.45 8.12
CA GLY A 210 -35.50 -7.59 8.65
C GLY A 210 -35.19 -8.89 7.89
N ILE A 211 -33.96 -9.06 7.41
CA ILE A 211 -33.50 -10.26 6.70
C ILE A 211 -32.82 -11.19 7.69
N GLU A 212 -33.38 -12.37 7.88
CA GLU A 212 -32.71 -13.45 8.60
C GLU A 212 -31.63 -14.09 7.73
N VAL A 213 -30.44 -14.33 8.32
CA VAL A 213 -29.30 -14.90 7.62
C VAL A 213 -29.03 -16.30 8.18
N PRO A 214 -29.36 -17.37 7.46
CA PRO A 214 -28.95 -18.71 7.83
C PRO A 214 -27.41 -18.82 7.88
N GLU A 215 -26.89 -19.62 8.80
CA GLU A 215 -25.43 -19.81 8.97
C GLU A 215 -24.78 -20.30 7.67
N GLU A 216 -25.45 -21.18 6.94
CA GLU A 216 -25.02 -21.72 5.66
C GLU A 216 -24.94 -20.69 4.52
N TYR A 217 -25.50 -19.48 4.70
CA TYR A 217 -25.40 -18.40 3.70
C TYR A 217 -24.12 -17.56 3.83
N VAL A 218 -23.35 -17.76 4.87
CA VAL A 218 -22.08 -17.03 5.09
C VAL A 218 -20.93 -18.02 4.97
N ILE A 219 -20.22 -17.98 3.84
CA ILE A 219 -19.23 -18.99 3.48
C ILE A 219 -17.87 -18.37 3.29
N LYS A 220 -16.88 -18.99 3.94
CA LYS A 220 -15.46 -18.65 3.71
C LYS A 220 -14.96 -19.21 2.39
N ALA A 221 -14.35 -18.35 1.59
CA ALA A 221 -13.57 -18.68 0.40
C ALA A 221 -12.14 -18.08 0.52
N VAL A 222 -11.45 -17.96 -0.59
CA VAL A 222 -10.11 -17.36 -0.69
C VAL A 222 -10.23 -16.14 -1.59
N TYR A 223 -9.63 -15.01 -1.18
CA TYR A 223 -9.57 -13.82 -2.03
C TYR A 223 -8.87 -14.13 -3.35
N HIS A 224 -9.36 -13.55 -4.43
CA HIS A 224 -8.80 -13.70 -5.79
C HIS A 224 -8.69 -15.15 -6.28
N ASP A 225 -9.41 -16.11 -5.67
CA ASP A 225 -9.48 -17.49 -6.13
C ASP A 225 -10.87 -17.83 -6.70
N PRO A 226 -11.03 -17.80 -8.05
CA PRO A 226 -12.29 -18.17 -8.69
C PRO A 226 -12.75 -19.59 -8.38
N LYS A 227 -11.82 -20.52 -8.10
CA LYS A 227 -12.15 -21.93 -7.87
C LYS A 227 -12.80 -22.13 -6.51
N SER A 228 -12.32 -21.46 -5.45
CA SER A 228 -12.92 -21.54 -4.13
C SER A 228 -14.32 -20.92 -4.12
N SER A 229 -14.49 -19.79 -4.80
CA SER A 229 -15.77 -19.10 -4.93
C SER A 229 -16.77 -19.87 -5.78
N ALA A 230 -16.31 -20.55 -6.84
CA ALA A 230 -17.17 -21.46 -7.63
C ALA A 230 -17.73 -22.60 -6.77
N LYS A 231 -16.88 -23.24 -5.94
CA LYS A 231 -17.33 -24.30 -5.00
C LYS A 231 -18.33 -23.77 -3.96
N ALA A 232 -18.07 -22.60 -3.40
CA ALA A 232 -18.97 -21.98 -2.45
C ALA A 232 -20.33 -21.64 -3.10
N THR A 233 -20.32 -21.16 -4.34
CA THR A 233 -21.52 -20.89 -5.13
C THR A 233 -22.31 -22.18 -5.40
N GLU A 234 -21.63 -23.24 -5.83
CA GLU A 234 -22.25 -24.54 -6.05
C GLU A 234 -22.96 -25.06 -4.79
N TYR A 235 -22.27 -24.99 -3.66
CA TYR A 235 -22.86 -25.39 -2.36
C TYR A 235 -24.11 -24.57 -2.03
N LEU A 236 -24.08 -23.24 -2.16
CA LEU A 236 -25.22 -22.37 -1.89
C LEU A 236 -26.44 -22.70 -2.77
N MET A 237 -26.20 -23.01 -4.03
CA MET A 237 -27.28 -23.33 -4.98
C MET A 237 -27.85 -24.74 -4.81
N GLN A 238 -27.19 -25.62 -4.07
CA GLN A 238 -27.63 -26.98 -3.74
C GLN A 238 -28.39 -27.05 -2.41
N LEU A 239 -28.50 -25.94 -1.64
CA LEU A 239 -29.30 -25.90 -0.43
C LEU A 239 -30.79 -26.12 -0.76
N ASP A 240 -31.55 -26.68 0.18
CA ASP A 240 -33.00 -26.85 0.05
C ASP A 240 -33.71 -25.51 -0.17
N ASP A 241 -33.17 -24.44 0.43
CA ASP A 241 -33.63 -23.07 0.27
C ASP A 241 -32.48 -22.16 -0.20
N PRO A 242 -32.17 -22.10 -1.50
CA PRO A 242 -31.04 -21.38 -2.02
C PRO A 242 -31.20 -19.86 -1.94
N PRO A 243 -30.12 -19.08 -1.83
CA PRO A 243 -30.17 -17.62 -1.87
C PRO A 243 -30.63 -17.11 -3.24
N THR A 244 -31.23 -15.93 -3.27
CA THR A 244 -31.61 -15.23 -4.51
C THR A 244 -30.61 -14.16 -4.94
N ALA A 245 -29.64 -13.85 -4.07
CA ALA A 245 -28.50 -12.99 -4.34
C ALA A 245 -27.26 -13.49 -3.58
N ILE A 246 -26.13 -13.43 -4.20
CA ILE A 246 -24.84 -13.81 -3.62
C ILE A 246 -23.88 -12.61 -3.73
N MET A 247 -23.31 -12.20 -2.61
CA MET A 247 -22.23 -11.22 -2.54
C MET A 247 -20.88 -11.94 -2.55
N TYR A 248 -19.93 -11.42 -3.30
CA TYR A 248 -18.58 -11.96 -3.44
C TYR A 248 -17.53 -11.04 -2.84
N PRO A 249 -16.37 -11.56 -2.41
CA PRO A 249 -15.33 -10.75 -1.80
C PRO A 249 -14.60 -9.84 -2.77
N ASP A 250 -14.53 -10.22 -4.07
CA ASP A 250 -13.84 -9.50 -5.13
C ASP A 250 -14.32 -9.95 -6.52
N ASP A 251 -13.85 -9.24 -7.58
CA ASP A 251 -14.28 -9.48 -8.96
C ASP A 251 -13.84 -10.84 -9.50
N PHE A 252 -12.66 -11.36 -9.13
CA PHE A 252 -12.22 -12.69 -9.55
C PHE A 252 -13.09 -13.78 -8.93
N SER A 253 -13.41 -13.63 -7.66
CA SER A 253 -14.35 -14.50 -6.95
C SER A 253 -15.74 -14.49 -7.60
N TYR A 254 -16.22 -13.29 -7.97
CA TYR A 254 -17.49 -13.14 -8.69
C TYR A 254 -17.48 -13.85 -10.05
N ILE A 255 -16.40 -13.69 -10.85
CA ILE A 255 -16.26 -14.40 -12.13
C ILE A 255 -16.30 -15.92 -11.92
N GLY A 256 -15.64 -16.41 -10.87
CA GLY A 256 -15.70 -17.84 -10.52
C GLY A 256 -17.11 -18.31 -10.21
N GLY A 257 -17.85 -17.54 -9.41
CA GLY A 257 -19.25 -17.81 -9.06
C GLY A 257 -20.18 -17.75 -10.27
N MET A 258 -20.07 -16.70 -11.10
CA MET A 258 -20.85 -16.59 -12.34
C MET A 258 -20.66 -17.78 -13.27
N ASN A 259 -19.41 -18.13 -13.56
CA ASN A 259 -19.11 -19.28 -14.40
C ASN A 259 -19.70 -20.58 -13.84
N GLN A 260 -19.75 -20.72 -12.52
CA GLN A 260 -20.39 -21.89 -11.88
C GLN A 260 -21.91 -21.87 -12.04
N LEU A 261 -22.55 -20.73 -11.85
CA LEU A 261 -24.00 -20.58 -12.07
C LEU A 261 -24.39 -20.92 -13.51
N GLU A 262 -23.63 -20.45 -14.50
CA GLU A 262 -23.87 -20.77 -15.92
C GLU A 262 -23.73 -22.26 -16.21
N ARG A 263 -22.84 -23.00 -15.53
CA ARG A 263 -22.68 -24.45 -15.68
C ARG A 263 -23.82 -25.23 -15.06
N MET A 264 -24.48 -24.67 -14.08
CA MET A 264 -25.59 -25.31 -13.37
C MET A 264 -26.95 -25.09 -14.08
N GLY A 265 -27.02 -24.14 -15.04
CA GLY A 265 -28.23 -23.77 -15.78
C GLY A 265 -28.98 -22.69 -15.05
#